data_b25dd3ee469654b0e9c1b2b43ea5160b
#
_entry.id   b25dd3ee469654b0e9c1b2b43ea5160b
#
_cell.length_a   1.000
_cell.length_b   1.000
_cell.length_c   1.000
_cell.angle_alpha   90.00
_cell.angle_beta   90.00
_cell.angle_gamma   90.00
#
_symmetry.space_group_name_H-M   'P 1'
#
loop_
_entity.id
_entity.type
_entity.pdbx_description
1 polymer ?
#
loop_
_entity_poly.entity_id
_entity_poly.type
_entity_poly.pdbx_seq_one_letter_code
_entity_poly.pdbx_strand_id
1 'polypeptide(L)'
;DRLAAAIADRGEAVLAVSGGSTPEGLYRRLSGVAIDWSKVTVILVDERWVELGEAGSNETFLQSTLMTGPAAQARLVGLKAPGETPLDGLPDLQARLAGLKLPPDVLILGMGEDGHTASWFPRADGLDEALAETGSPIAAIRAKQTTVTGVHTDRITLTRSALAGA
;
A
#
# COMPACT_ATOMS: atom_id res chain seq x y z
N ASP A 1 8.60 -16.28 6.73
CA ASP A 1 8.55 -17.55 6.00
C ASP A 1 7.51 -17.59 4.88
N ARG A 2 6.38 -16.85 4.94
CA ARG A 2 5.36 -16.85 3.87
C ARG A 2 5.89 -16.33 2.54
N LEU A 3 6.69 -15.25 2.52
CA LEU A 3 7.30 -14.75 1.27
C LEU A 3 8.24 -15.79 0.65
N ALA A 4 9.11 -16.40 1.47
CA ALA A 4 10.01 -17.45 1.00
C ALA A 4 9.23 -18.67 0.44
N ALA A 5 8.13 -19.05 1.09
CA ALA A 5 7.25 -20.12 0.61
C ALA A 5 6.61 -19.77 -0.73
N ALA A 6 6.09 -18.55 -0.90
CA ALA A 6 5.52 -18.07 -2.15
C ALA A 6 6.55 -18.05 -3.30
N ILE A 7 7.78 -17.59 -3.02
CA ILE A 7 8.88 -17.61 -3.98
C ILE A 7 9.22 -19.04 -4.40
N ALA A 8 9.28 -19.97 -3.43
CA ALA A 8 9.59 -21.37 -3.73
C ALA A 8 8.50 -22.05 -4.56
N ASP A 9 7.23 -21.73 -4.33
CA ASP A 9 6.08 -22.32 -4.99
C ASP A 9 5.86 -21.75 -6.41
N ARG A 10 5.96 -20.41 -6.57
CA ARG A 10 5.57 -19.71 -7.79
C ARG A 10 6.67 -18.89 -8.47
N GLY A 11 7.83 -18.81 -7.85
CA GLY A 11 8.93 -17.97 -8.33
C GLY A 11 8.82 -16.49 -8.00
N GLU A 12 7.75 -16.05 -7.34
CA GLU A 12 7.51 -14.65 -6.97
C GLU A 12 6.65 -14.53 -5.70
N ALA A 13 6.68 -13.38 -5.06
CA ALA A 13 5.82 -13.05 -3.92
C ALA A 13 5.38 -11.58 -3.96
N VAL A 14 4.19 -11.30 -3.40
CA VAL A 14 3.67 -9.95 -3.22
C VAL A 14 3.51 -9.64 -1.72
N LEU A 15 4.12 -8.54 -1.30
CA LEU A 15 4.05 -8.00 0.04
C LEU A 15 3.32 -6.66 0.01
N ALA A 16 2.13 -6.58 0.60
CA ALA A 16 1.40 -5.32 0.77
C ALA A 16 1.64 -4.74 2.17
N VAL A 17 1.94 -3.44 2.23
CA VAL A 17 2.37 -2.79 3.47
C VAL A 17 1.72 -1.41 3.65
N SER A 18 1.41 -1.06 4.90
CA SER A 18 0.97 0.28 5.27
C SER A 18 2.15 1.19 5.60
N GLY A 19 1.93 2.49 5.49
CA GLY A 19 2.85 3.50 6.02
C GLY A 19 2.71 3.71 7.53
N GLY A 20 3.34 4.77 8.01
CA GLY A 20 3.26 5.21 9.40
C GLY A 20 4.40 4.71 10.28
N SER A 21 4.57 5.34 11.45
CA SER A 21 5.71 5.08 12.35
C SER A 21 5.62 3.74 13.10
N THR A 22 4.41 3.21 13.31
CA THR A 22 4.21 1.96 14.07
C THR A 22 4.96 0.77 13.44
N PRO A 23 4.89 0.50 12.12
CA PRO A 23 5.59 -0.63 11.53
C PRO A 23 7.08 -0.36 11.21
N GLU A 24 7.61 0.83 11.46
CA GLU A 24 8.98 1.19 11.10
C GLU A 24 10.03 0.19 11.61
N GLY A 25 9.96 -0.17 12.88
CA GLY A 25 10.89 -1.13 13.47
C GLY A 25 10.81 -2.53 12.85
N LEU A 26 9.61 -2.94 12.41
CA LEU A 26 9.42 -4.18 11.65
C LEU A 26 10.06 -4.07 10.27
N TYR A 27 9.86 -2.98 9.55
CA TYR A 27 10.39 -2.79 8.20
C TYR A 27 11.92 -2.76 8.18
N ARG A 28 12.54 -2.05 9.14
CA ARG A 28 14.00 -2.03 9.27
C ARG A 28 14.60 -3.42 9.56
N ARG A 29 13.88 -4.28 10.30
CA ARG A 29 14.31 -5.67 10.51
C ARG A 29 14.05 -6.53 9.27
N LEU A 30 12.90 -6.35 8.62
CA LEU A 30 12.51 -7.11 7.44
C LEU A 30 13.46 -6.85 6.28
N SER A 31 13.95 -5.60 6.13
CA SER A 31 14.89 -5.22 5.07
C SER A 31 16.20 -6.03 5.08
N GLY A 32 16.62 -6.54 6.25
CA GLY A 32 17.80 -7.37 6.41
C GLY A 32 17.58 -8.88 6.28
N VAL A 33 16.35 -9.34 6.07
CA VAL A 33 16.04 -10.78 5.99
C VAL A 33 16.62 -11.38 4.72
N ALA A 34 17.25 -12.56 4.87
CA ALA A 34 17.88 -13.29 3.77
C ALA A 34 16.85 -14.09 2.98
N ILE A 35 16.18 -13.44 2.03
CA ILE A 35 15.34 -14.06 0.98
C ILE A 35 15.75 -13.48 -0.37
N ASP A 36 15.30 -14.08 -1.46
CA ASP A 36 15.51 -13.52 -2.79
C ASP A 36 14.54 -12.36 -3.04
N TRP A 37 14.94 -11.16 -2.61
CA TRP A 37 14.15 -9.95 -2.75
C TRP A 37 13.90 -9.55 -4.21
N SER A 38 14.72 -9.99 -5.16
CA SER A 38 14.48 -9.73 -6.59
C SER A 38 13.18 -10.40 -7.10
N LYS A 39 12.64 -11.35 -6.33
CA LYS A 39 11.38 -12.05 -6.58
C LYS A 39 10.20 -11.46 -5.81
N VAL A 40 10.42 -10.40 -5.03
CA VAL A 40 9.37 -9.78 -4.22
C VAL A 40 8.90 -8.48 -4.85
N THR A 41 7.60 -8.34 -5.02
CA THR A 41 6.96 -7.06 -5.29
C THR A 41 6.38 -6.51 -3.99
N VAL A 42 6.82 -5.32 -3.60
CA VAL A 42 6.27 -4.57 -2.46
C VAL A 42 5.27 -3.56 -3.01
N ILE A 43 4.07 -3.53 -2.45
CA ILE A 43 3.02 -2.57 -2.79
C ILE A 43 2.52 -1.86 -1.54
N LEU A 44 2.22 -0.57 -1.63
CA LEU A 44 1.52 0.17 -0.59
C LEU A 44 0.04 -0.26 -0.51
N VAL A 45 -0.53 -0.32 0.69
CA VAL A 45 -1.99 -0.52 0.86
C VAL A 45 -2.76 0.77 0.63
N ASP A 46 -2.12 1.92 0.90
CA ASP A 46 -2.67 3.25 0.67
C ASP A 46 -1.57 4.30 0.54
N GLU A 47 -1.90 5.44 -0.02
CA GLU A 47 -0.99 6.58 -0.13
C GLU A 47 -1.76 7.89 0.03
N ARG A 48 -1.06 8.90 0.53
CA ARG A 48 -1.53 10.28 0.51
C ARG A 48 -1.29 10.85 -0.87
N TRP A 49 -2.22 11.69 -1.36
CA TRP A 49 -2.06 12.29 -2.68
C TRP A 49 -1.06 13.46 -2.63
N VAL A 50 0.19 13.11 -2.41
CA VAL A 50 1.34 14.02 -2.32
C VAL A 50 2.47 13.50 -3.21
N GLU A 51 3.40 14.38 -3.57
CA GLU A 51 4.52 13.97 -4.42
C GLU A 51 5.55 13.14 -3.62
N LEU A 52 6.29 12.32 -4.34
CA LEU A 52 7.41 11.59 -3.78
C LEU A 52 8.44 12.57 -3.19
N GLY A 53 8.90 12.30 -1.98
CA GLY A 53 9.81 13.19 -1.24
C GLY A 53 9.10 14.19 -0.33
N GLU A 54 7.79 14.41 -0.51
CA GLU A 54 7.02 15.29 0.37
C GLU A 54 6.69 14.62 1.72
N ALA A 55 6.50 15.48 2.71
CA ALA A 55 6.05 15.03 4.03
C ALA A 55 4.69 14.34 3.92
N GLY A 56 4.59 13.15 4.52
CA GLY A 56 3.37 12.35 4.48
C GLY A 56 3.35 11.27 3.39
N SER A 57 4.28 11.23 2.42
CA SER A 57 4.37 10.13 1.46
C SER A 57 4.74 8.82 2.13
N ASN A 58 3.88 7.81 2.01
CA ASN A 58 4.14 6.45 2.47
C ASN A 58 5.23 5.79 1.61
N GLU A 59 5.30 6.11 0.32
CA GLU A 59 6.35 5.59 -0.56
C GLU A 59 7.72 6.08 -0.13
N THR A 60 7.88 7.38 0.16
CA THR A 60 9.12 7.95 0.69
C THR A 60 9.52 7.29 2.01
N PHE A 61 8.55 7.06 2.89
CA PHE A 61 8.79 6.34 4.14
C PHE A 61 9.29 4.92 3.91
N LEU A 62 8.70 4.15 2.99
CA LEU A 62 9.15 2.79 2.68
C LEU A 62 10.55 2.78 2.05
N GLN A 63 10.86 3.74 1.17
CA GLN A 63 12.19 3.85 0.58
C GLN A 63 13.29 4.03 1.62
N SER A 64 12.99 4.71 2.73
CA SER A 64 13.95 4.94 3.82
C SER A 64 13.98 3.85 4.90
N THR A 65 13.00 2.95 4.93
CA THR A 65 12.86 1.97 6.01
C THR A 65 12.92 0.52 5.54
N LEU A 66 12.10 0.13 4.58
CA LEU A 66 12.01 -1.23 4.05
C LEU A 66 12.91 -1.45 2.84
N MET A 67 12.91 -0.50 1.90
CA MET A 67 13.63 -0.63 0.61
C MET A 67 15.12 -0.35 0.77
N THR A 68 15.76 -0.94 1.79
CA THR A 68 17.17 -0.77 2.14
C THR A 68 17.87 -2.13 2.25
N GLY A 69 19.19 -2.15 2.24
CA GLY A 69 19.95 -3.40 2.35
C GLY A 69 19.52 -4.45 1.31
N PRO A 70 19.36 -5.73 1.69
CA PRO A 70 18.88 -6.78 0.80
C PRO A 70 17.53 -6.49 0.15
N ALA A 71 16.58 -5.89 0.88
CA ALA A 71 15.25 -5.59 0.36
C ALA A 71 15.22 -4.46 -0.69
N ALA A 72 16.31 -3.72 -0.87
CA ALA A 72 16.43 -2.76 -1.97
C ALA A 72 16.36 -3.43 -3.37
N GLN A 73 16.51 -4.74 -3.45
CA GLN A 73 16.35 -5.50 -4.70
C GLN A 73 14.89 -5.77 -5.07
N ALA A 74 13.95 -5.58 -4.13
CA ALA A 74 12.54 -5.76 -4.41
C ALA A 74 11.99 -4.69 -5.34
N ARG A 75 10.97 -5.04 -6.12
CA ARG A 75 10.22 -4.07 -6.92
C ARG A 75 9.24 -3.33 -6.02
N LEU A 76 9.37 -2.02 -5.87
CA LEU A 76 8.37 -1.19 -5.20
C LEU A 76 7.32 -0.70 -6.20
N VAL A 77 6.04 -0.87 -5.88
CA VAL A 77 4.90 -0.34 -6.63
C VAL A 77 4.27 0.78 -5.84
N GLY A 78 4.59 2.02 -6.23
CA GLY A 78 4.01 3.22 -5.63
C GLY A 78 2.59 3.47 -6.11
N LEU A 79 1.82 4.20 -5.31
CA LEU A 79 0.40 4.52 -5.55
C LEU A 79 0.17 6.00 -5.89
N LYS A 80 1.22 6.79 -6.16
CA LYS A 80 1.07 8.13 -6.74
C LYS A 80 1.15 8.04 -8.27
N ALA A 81 0.25 8.72 -8.94
CA ALA A 81 0.20 8.89 -10.39
C ALA A 81 0.02 10.37 -10.75
N PRO A 82 0.23 10.76 -12.02
CA PRO A 82 -0.09 12.11 -12.47
C PRO A 82 -1.57 12.45 -12.27
N GLY A 83 -1.86 13.70 -12.01
CA GLY A 83 -3.21 14.23 -11.80
C GLY A 83 -3.33 15.11 -10.56
N GLU A 84 -4.28 16.04 -10.59
CA GLU A 84 -4.53 16.95 -9.47
C GLU A 84 -5.21 16.22 -8.30
N THR A 85 -6.05 15.24 -8.61
CA THR A 85 -6.80 14.45 -7.62
C THR A 85 -6.50 12.96 -7.72
N PRO A 86 -6.78 12.16 -6.67
CA PRO A 86 -6.67 10.70 -6.74
C PRO A 86 -7.52 10.08 -7.85
N LEU A 87 -8.67 10.68 -8.18
CA LEU A 87 -9.55 10.20 -9.25
C LEU A 87 -8.88 10.28 -10.62
N ASP A 88 -8.11 11.34 -10.86
CA ASP A 88 -7.39 11.52 -12.14
C ASP A 88 -6.34 10.44 -12.35
N GLY A 89 -5.72 9.98 -11.26
CA GLY A 89 -4.68 8.95 -11.28
C GLY A 89 -5.19 7.50 -11.38
N LEU A 90 -6.50 7.25 -11.20
CA LEU A 90 -7.04 5.88 -11.16
C LEU A 90 -6.71 5.05 -12.40
N PRO A 91 -6.86 5.55 -13.65
CA PRO A 91 -6.56 4.76 -14.84
C PRO A 91 -5.11 4.26 -14.87
N ASP A 92 -4.15 5.12 -14.56
CA ASP A 92 -2.73 4.78 -14.52
C ASP A 92 -2.43 3.76 -13.42
N LEU A 93 -3.05 3.93 -12.26
CA LEU A 93 -2.86 3.03 -11.13
C LEU A 93 -3.50 1.67 -11.37
N GLN A 94 -4.67 1.62 -11.99
CA GLN A 94 -5.30 0.36 -12.41
C GLN A 94 -4.42 -0.40 -13.41
N ALA A 95 -3.85 0.31 -14.40
CA ALA A 95 -2.91 -0.28 -15.34
C ALA A 95 -1.63 -0.78 -14.65
N ARG A 96 -1.12 -0.02 -13.67
CA ARG A 96 0.08 -0.38 -12.88
C ARG A 96 -0.14 -1.64 -12.03
N LEU A 97 -1.36 -1.82 -11.51
CA LEU A 97 -1.75 -2.99 -10.71
C LEU A 97 -2.16 -4.19 -11.57
N ALA A 98 -2.47 -3.98 -12.84
CA ALA A 98 -2.81 -5.07 -13.75
C ALA A 98 -1.66 -6.08 -13.84
N GLY A 99 -1.98 -7.35 -13.63
CA GLY A 99 -1.00 -8.43 -13.64
C GLY A 99 -0.26 -8.66 -12.31
N LEU A 100 -0.51 -7.84 -11.28
CA LEU A 100 -0.06 -8.20 -9.93
C LEU A 100 -0.95 -9.31 -9.36
N LYS A 101 -0.31 -10.26 -8.67
CA LYS A 101 -1.04 -11.28 -7.92
C LYS A 101 -1.73 -10.63 -6.71
N LEU A 102 -3.05 -10.59 -6.75
CA LEU A 102 -3.90 -10.15 -5.64
C LEU A 102 -4.90 -11.26 -5.30
N PRO A 103 -5.20 -11.48 -4.04
CA PRO A 103 -4.64 -10.81 -2.86
C PRO A 103 -3.14 -11.09 -2.67
N PRO A 104 -2.42 -10.22 -1.93
CA PRO A 104 -0.99 -10.39 -1.67
C PRO A 104 -0.70 -11.64 -0.83
N ASP A 105 0.53 -12.12 -0.86
CA ASP A 105 0.97 -13.29 -0.07
C ASP A 105 1.17 -12.96 1.41
N VAL A 106 1.54 -11.71 1.66
CA VAL A 106 1.64 -11.14 3.00
C VAL A 106 1.06 -9.73 2.99
N LEU A 107 0.23 -9.44 3.97
CA LEU A 107 -0.42 -8.15 4.17
C LEU A 107 -0.10 -7.62 5.57
N ILE A 108 0.44 -6.40 5.64
CA ILE A 108 0.70 -5.68 6.89
C ILE A 108 -0.19 -4.45 6.92
N LEU A 109 -1.20 -4.48 7.78
CA LEU A 109 -2.13 -3.39 8.01
C LEU A 109 -1.92 -2.78 9.39
N GLY A 110 -2.05 -1.45 9.46
CA GLY A 110 -2.28 -0.72 10.69
C GLY A 110 -3.77 -0.52 10.94
N MET A 111 -4.12 -0.08 12.13
CA MET A 111 -5.46 0.38 12.48
C MET A 111 -5.35 1.72 13.22
N GLY A 112 -6.10 2.72 12.75
CA GLY A 112 -6.19 4.01 13.40
C GLY A 112 -7.10 3.99 14.64
N GLU A 113 -7.01 5.03 15.46
CA GLU A 113 -7.84 5.18 16.67
C GLU A 113 -9.34 5.28 16.36
N ASP A 114 -9.70 5.73 15.15
CA ASP A 114 -11.07 5.79 14.64
C ASP A 114 -11.54 4.49 13.98
N GLY A 115 -10.70 3.45 14.01
CA GLY A 115 -10.97 2.12 13.45
C GLY A 115 -10.68 1.99 11.95
N HIS A 116 -10.15 3.03 11.27
CA HIS A 116 -9.77 2.88 9.87
C HIS A 116 -8.57 1.94 9.70
N THR A 117 -8.52 1.25 8.56
CA THR A 117 -7.32 0.57 8.05
C THR A 117 -7.09 1.01 6.60
N ALA A 118 -5.84 0.95 6.11
CA ALA A 118 -5.48 1.58 4.84
C ALA A 118 -6.02 3.04 4.82
N SER A 119 -6.72 3.46 3.77
CA SER A 119 -7.46 4.73 3.77
C SER A 119 -8.99 4.55 3.79
N TRP A 120 -9.49 3.50 4.44
CA TRP A 120 -10.93 3.22 4.62
C TRP A 120 -11.48 3.99 5.83
N PHE A 121 -11.45 5.31 5.76
CA PHE A 121 -11.92 6.17 6.85
C PHE A 121 -13.43 6.15 6.99
N PRO A 122 -13.96 6.14 8.23
CA PRO A 122 -15.40 6.24 8.46
C PRO A 122 -16.00 7.48 7.79
N ARG A 123 -17.04 7.28 6.99
CA ARG A 123 -17.78 8.35 6.30
C ARG A 123 -16.96 9.13 5.26
N ALA A 124 -15.86 8.59 4.75
CA ALA A 124 -15.13 9.17 3.64
C ALA A 124 -15.89 8.97 2.33
N ASP A 125 -15.73 9.93 1.41
CA ASP A 125 -16.19 9.72 0.04
C ASP A 125 -15.29 8.66 -0.63
N GLY A 126 -15.89 7.73 -1.38
CA GLY A 126 -15.20 6.58 -1.98
C GLY A 126 -15.07 5.35 -1.07
N LEU A 127 -15.58 5.41 0.18
CA LEU A 127 -15.50 4.28 1.11
C LEU A 127 -16.30 3.07 0.63
N ASP A 128 -17.48 3.27 0.06
CA ASP A 128 -18.34 2.19 -0.42
C ASP A 128 -17.67 1.41 -1.55
N GLU A 129 -17.01 2.12 -2.47
CA GLU A 129 -16.21 1.54 -3.55
C GLU A 129 -15.00 0.77 -3.00
N ALA A 130 -14.32 1.32 -1.99
CA ALA A 130 -13.18 0.66 -1.35
C ALA A 130 -13.56 -0.62 -0.60
N LEU A 131 -14.77 -0.68 -0.05
CA LEU A 131 -15.29 -1.83 0.71
C LEU A 131 -16.07 -2.84 -0.15
N ALA A 132 -16.31 -2.55 -1.42
CA ALA A 132 -17.01 -3.46 -2.31
C ALA A 132 -16.31 -4.83 -2.38
N GLU A 133 -17.10 -5.91 -2.43
CA GLU A 133 -16.58 -7.29 -2.49
C GLU A 133 -15.94 -7.61 -3.83
N THR A 134 -16.37 -6.92 -4.86
CA THR A 134 -15.87 -7.08 -6.25
C THR A 134 -15.66 -5.69 -6.85
N GLY A 135 -14.78 -5.57 -7.82
CA GLY A 135 -14.55 -4.32 -8.53
C GLY A 135 -13.07 -4.00 -8.74
N SER A 136 -12.79 -2.73 -8.85
CA SER A 136 -11.42 -2.24 -9.02
C SER A 136 -10.54 -2.60 -7.81
N PRO A 137 -9.27 -2.99 -8.02
CA PRO A 137 -8.33 -3.23 -6.92
C PRO A 137 -7.93 -1.97 -6.16
N ILE A 138 -8.32 -0.80 -6.65
CA ILE A 138 -7.90 0.49 -6.12
C ILE A 138 -9.05 1.50 -6.17
N ALA A 139 -9.15 2.36 -5.16
CA ALA A 139 -10.15 3.40 -5.05
C ALA A 139 -9.54 4.73 -4.59
N ALA A 140 -10.12 5.82 -5.07
CA ALA A 140 -9.86 7.17 -4.59
C ALA A 140 -10.71 7.46 -3.34
N ILE A 141 -10.10 8.05 -2.34
CA ILE A 141 -10.75 8.41 -1.07
C ILE A 141 -10.59 9.89 -0.82
N ARG A 142 -11.69 10.54 -0.43
CA ARG A 142 -11.63 11.86 0.20
C ARG A 142 -12.10 11.73 1.65
N ALA A 143 -11.13 11.70 2.55
CA ALA A 143 -11.40 11.66 3.98
C ALA A 143 -11.82 13.03 4.51
N LYS A 144 -12.60 13.05 5.59
CA LYS A 144 -12.85 14.29 6.35
C LYS A 144 -11.60 14.63 7.16
N GLN A 145 -11.26 15.91 7.21
CA GLN A 145 -10.15 16.36 8.03
C GLN A 145 -10.48 16.19 9.52
N THR A 146 -9.63 15.47 10.21
CA THR A 146 -9.71 15.18 11.66
C THR A 146 -8.30 15.19 12.24
N THR A 147 -8.16 14.99 13.54
CA THR A 147 -6.84 14.79 14.18
C THR A 147 -6.13 13.53 13.68
N VAL A 148 -6.89 12.53 13.21
CA VAL A 148 -6.35 11.25 12.69
C VAL A 148 -5.92 11.38 11.22
N THR A 149 -6.75 11.99 10.37
CA THR A 149 -6.44 12.16 8.94
C THR A 149 -5.41 13.25 8.68
N GLY A 150 -5.31 14.23 9.59
CA GLY A 150 -4.45 15.39 9.40
C GLY A 150 -4.87 16.23 8.20
N VAL A 151 -3.91 16.90 7.56
CA VAL A 151 -4.13 17.80 6.43
C VAL A 151 -4.27 17.08 5.08
N HIS A 152 -3.77 15.87 4.96
CA HIS A 152 -3.80 15.08 3.72
C HIS A 152 -5.11 14.28 3.63
N THR A 153 -6.17 14.90 3.15
CA THR A 153 -7.50 14.26 3.04
C THR A 153 -7.70 13.48 1.75
N ASP A 154 -6.99 13.82 0.70
CA ASP A 154 -7.00 13.09 -0.57
C ASP A 154 -6.06 11.89 -0.49
N ARG A 155 -6.60 10.72 -0.76
CA ARG A 155 -5.94 9.43 -0.60
C ARG A 155 -6.25 8.51 -1.77
N ILE A 156 -5.35 7.56 -1.98
CA ILE A 156 -5.56 6.40 -2.81
C ILE A 156 -5.40 5.14 -1.95
N THR A 157 -6.22 4.12 -2.17
CA THR A 157 -6.22 2.92 -1.33
C THR A 157 -6.46 1.66 -2.13
N LEU A 158 -5.80 0.56 -1.76
CA LEU A 158 -6.25 -0.76 -2.20
C LEU A 158 -7.63 -1.04 -1.61
N THR A 159 -8.45 -1.75 -2.37
CA THR A 159 -9.82 -2.09 -1.99
C THR A 159 -9.90 -3.41 -1.23
N ARG A 160 -11.05 -3.67 -0.59
CA ARG A 160 -11.34 -4.94 0.05
C ARG A 160 -11.20 -6.11 -0.93
N SER A 161 -11.67 -5.96 -2.17
CA SER A 161 -11.55 -7.01 -3.19
C SER A 161 -10.11 -7.36 -3.53
N ALA A 162 -9.18 -6.40 -3.40
CA ALA A 162 -7.74 -6.61 -3.62
C ALA A 162 -7.03 -7.29 -2.43
N LEU A 163 -7.54 -7.11 -1.22
CA LEU A 163 -6.86 -7.53 0.02
C LEU A 163 -7.47 -8.76 0.69
N ALA A 164 -8.76 -9.05 0.43
CA ALA A 164 -9.45 -10.16 1.08
C ALA A 164 -8.85 -11.52 0.67
N GLY A 165 -8.48 -12.33 1.67
CA GLY A 165 -7.89 -13.66 1.47
C GLY A 165 -6.34 -13.68 1.50
N ALA A 166 -5.71 -12.57 1.90
CA ALA A 166 -4.26 -12.50 2.10
C ALA A 166 -3.76 -13.31 3.32
#